data_4d4b4e32b00a8a2fbf1d8d050cc88698
#
_entry.id   4d4b4e32b00a8a2fbf1d8d050cc88698
#
_cell.length_a   1.000
_cell.length_b   1.000
_cell.length_c   1.000
_cell.angle_alpha   90.00
_cell.angle_beta   90.00
_cell.angle_gamma   90.00
#
_symmetry.space_group_name_H-M   'P 1'
#
loop_
_entity.id
_entity.type
_entity.pdbx_description
1 polymer ?
#
loop_
_entity_poly.entity_id
_entity_poly.type
_entity_poly.pdbx_seq_one_letter_code
_entity_poly.pdbx_strand_id
1 'polypeptide(L)'
;MKKITDMRINCLDDFAVSMVICVLMSLSSCASDEGNYSYKELNTLSITGVEQSYEIEQFSTLEINPIISGSLSFESENYDYVWFLHLVNDLTNSAPDTLSKMKNLKAEIGNSPSGNYELVFQVKDRSTGLFTQTTSNLTIVNSFSKGLAILSSNDGMSDVTFINSLNKVIDNVYSAVNGRSLGKNPIGIFHAGHNANCHQQLIISTEDSCVVVNGTDFSYEMNFNDMFYFPSKPGILEAFCHGTYGLYEHCIVDGKVFKRNSYIWEGEPTVPMFATYLPCDNAGRVAPVSFYNDNIAAIFYDKINKRFVYDNY
;
A
#
# COMPACT_ATOMS: atom_id res chain seq x y z
N MET A 1 -92.06 2.29 7.01
CA MET A 1 -91.18 1.26 7.58
C MET A 1 -90.90 0.07 6.66
N LYS A 2 -91.46 -0.08 5.46
CA LYS A 2 -91.27 -1.22 4.57
C LYS A 2 -90.08 -1.07 3.56
N LYS A 3 -89.60 0.17 3.35
CA LYS A 3 -88.56 0.46 2.33
C LYS A 3 -87.13 0.33 2.81
N ILE A 4 -86.82 0.17 4.10
CA ILE A 4 -85.45 0.04 4.65
C ILE A 4 -85.03 -1.43 4.74
N THR A 5 -85.98 -2.37 4.85
CA THR A 5 -85.68 -3.80 4.96
C THR A 5 -85.26 -4.41 3.64
N ASP A 6 -85.88 -3.97 2.49
CA ASP A 6 -85.54 -4.49 1.18
C ASP A 6 -84.18 -4.02 0.67
N MET A 7 -83.72 -2.82 1.09
CA MET A 7 -82.38 -2.31 0.69
C MET A 7 -81.22 -3.02 1.43
N ARG A 8 -81.50 -3.57 2.64
CA ARG A 8 -80.46 -4.34 3.39
C ARG A 8 -80.29 -5.77 2.86
N ILE A 9 -81.31 -6.38 2.33
CA ILE A 9 -81.23 -7.73 1.79
C ILE A 9 -80.39 -7.74 0.50
N ASN A 10 -80.66 -6.82 -0.40
CA ASN A 10 -79.89 -6.70 -1.66
C ASN A 10 -78.37 -6.42 -1.43
N CYS A 11 -78.05 -5.62 -0.40
CA CYS A 11 -76.68 -5.29 -0.09
C CYS A 11 -75.90 -6.49 0.48
N LEU A 12 -76.58 -7.42 1.18
CA LEU A 12 -75.95 -8.65 1.72
C LEU A 12 -75.71 -9.69 0.63
N ASP A 13 -76.62 -9.80 -0.34
CA ASP A 13 -76.51 -10.69 -1.49
C ASP A 13 -75.36 -10.23 -2.43
N ASP A 14 -75.27 -8.94 -2.72
CA ASP A 14 -74.18 -8.36 -3.52
C ASP A 14 -72.79 -8.55 -2.84
N PHE A 15 -72.74 -8.41 -1.50
CA PHE A 15 -71.52 -8.65 -0.76
C PHE A 15 -71.10 -10.13 -0.78
N ALA A 16 -72.07 -11.04 -0.62
CA ALA A 16 -71.83 -12.49 -0.66
C ALA A 16 -71.37 -12.93 -2.06
N VAL A 17 -71.98 -12.38 -3.13
CA VAL A 17 -71.56 -12.67 -4.53
C VAL A 17 -70.15 -12.09 -4.79
N SER A 18 -69.84 -10.91 -4.32
CA SER A 18 -68.49 -10.30 -4.46
C SER A 18 -67.41 -11.12 -3.71
N MET A 19 -67.74 -11.62 -2.52
CA MET A 19 -66.79 -12.45 -1.74
C MET A 19 -66.56 -13.82 -2.40
N VAL A 20 -67.57 -14.43 -3.00
CA VAL A 20 -67.43 -15.71 -3.75
C VAL A 20 -66.60 -15.46 -5.01
N ILE A 21 -66.76 -14.37 -5.73
CA ILE A 21 -65.93 -14.04 -6.90
C ILE A 21 -64.48 -13.84 -6.49
N CYS A 22 -64.18 -13.13 -5.39
CA CYS A 22 -62.82 -12.99 -4.90
C CYS A 22 -62.14 -14.32 -4.48
N VAL A 23 -62.92 -15.23 -3.84
CA VAL A 23 -62.40 -16.57 -3.51
C VAL A 23 -62.18 -17.42 -4.76
N LEU A 24 -63.00 -17.32 -5.78
CA LEU A 24 -62.81 -18.02 -7.05
C LEU A 24 -61.62 -17.47 -7.82
N MET A 25 -61.38 -16.19 -7.79
CA MET A 25 -60.17 -15.58 -8.41
C MET A 25 -58.88 -15.96 -7.66
N SER A 26 -58.92 -16.13 -6.36
CA SER A 26 -57.74 -16.60 -5.58
C SER A 26 -57.40 -18.10 -5.82
N LEU A 27 -58.33 -18.89 -6.21
CA LEU A 27 -58.12 -20.31 -6.53
C LEU A 27 -57.58 -20.56 -7.96
N SER A 28 -57.71 -19.58 -8.85
CA SER A 28 -57.15 -19.66 -10.22
C SER A 28 -55.73 -19.12 -10.35
N SER A 29 -55.16 -18.60 -9.23
CA SER A 29 -53.79 -18.08 -9.20
C SER A 29 -52.68 -19.15 -9.11
N CYS A 30 -53.03 -20.42 -8.97
CA CYS A 30 -52.06 -21.51 -9.03
C CYS A 30 -52.08 -22.19 -10.41
N ALA A 31 -51.76 -21.44 -11.45
CA ALA A 31 -51.31 -22.06 -12.68
C ALA A 31 -49.90 -22.58 -12.40
N SER A 32 -49.75 -23.89 -12.25
CA SER A 32 -48.42 -24.51 -12.34
C SER A 32 -47.87 -24.11 -13.71
N ASP A 33 -46.79 -23.35 -13.70
CA ASP A 33 -46.08 -23.07 -14.94
C ASP A 33 -45.52 -24.41 -15.46
N GLU A 34 -46.24 -25.08 -16.33
CA GLU A 34 -45.76 -26.22 -17.09
C GLU A 34 -44.86 -25.73 -18.22
N GLY A 35 -44.04 -24.71 -17.93
CA GLY A 35 -43.14 -24.13 -18.87
C GLY A 35 -42.29 -25.22 -19.53
N ASN A 36 -42.30 -25.24 -20.84
CA ASN A 36 -41.51 -26.15 -21.67
C ASN A 36 -40.03 -25.70 -21.64
N TYR A 37 -39.44 -25.61 -20.45
CA TYR A 37 -38.04 -25.23 -20.25
C TYR A 37 -37.18 -26.47 -20.49
N SER A 38 -36.40 -26.46 -21.57
CA SER A 38 -35.32 -27.43 -21.71
C SER A 38 -34.15 -26.97 -20.81
N TYR A 39 -34.10 -27.47 -19.61
CA TYR A 39 -32.96 -27.19 -18.70
C TYR A 39 -31.70 -27.83 -19.28
N LYS A 40 -30.71 -27.01 -19.61
CA LYS A 40 -29.35 -27.49 -19.87
C LYS A 40 -28.65 -27.68 -18.55
N GLU A 41 -28.01 -28.80 -18.35
CA GLU A 41 -27.14 -29.01 -17.23
C GLU A 41 -26.01 -27.99 -17.29
N LEU A 42 -25.78 -27.29 -16.18
CA LEU A 42 -24.68 -26.34 -16.06
C LEU A 42 -23.41 -27.08 -15.66
N ASN A 43 -22.32 -26.77 -16.34
CA ASN A 43 -21.02 -27.30 -15.97
C ASN A 43 -20.56 -26.62 -14.67
N THR A 44 -20.55 -27.37 -13.57
CA THR A 44 -20.05 -26.90 -12.27
C THR A 44 -18.55 -27.10 -12.22
N LEU A 45 -17.80 -26.01 -12.06
CA LEU A 45 -16.34 -26.04 -11.98
C LEU A 45 -15.87 -26.26 -10.54
N SER A 46 -14.81 -27.04 -10.40
CA SER A 46 -14.03 -27.21 -9.18
C SER A 46 -12.60 -26.74 -9.42
N ILE A 47 -12.09 -25.90 -8.53
CA ILE A 47 -10.72 -25.34 -8.57
C ILE A 47 -9.95 -25.94 -7.40
N THR A 48 -8.81 -26.58 -7.70
CA THR A 48 -7.85 -27.12 -6.72
C THR A 48 -6.43 -26.67 -7.06
N GLY A 49 -5.45 -26.96 -6.19
CA GLY A 49 -4.06 -26.50 -6.42
C GLY A 49 -3.82 -25.02 -6.10
N VAL A 50 -4.79 -24.37 -5.45
CA VAL A 50 -4.66 -23.06 -4.83
C VAL A 50 -4.73 -23.24 -3.33
N GLU A 51 -3.68 -22.85 -2.62
CA GLU A 51 -3.60 -23.04 -1.17
C GLU A 51 -4.44 -21.97 -0.43
N GLN A 52 -4.73 -22.22 0.85
CA GLN A 52 -5.53 -21.28 1.64
C GLN A 52 -4.77 -20.02 1.99
N SER A 53 -3.43 -20.08 2.03
CA SER A 53 -2.57 -18.93 2.32
C SER A 53 -1.22 -19.04 1.64
N TYR A 54 -0.69 -17.87 1.30
CA TYR A 54 0.66 -17.68 0.77
C TYR A 54 1.34 -16.57 1.56
N GLU A 55 2.65 -16.69 1.72
CA GLU A 55 3.52 -15.63 2.21
C GLU A 55 4.62 -15.39 1.18
N ILE A 56 4.85 -14.14 0.81
CA ILE A 56 5.84 -13.77 -0.20
C ILE A 56 6.52 -12.45 0.17
N GLU A 57 7.80 -12.35 -0.12
CA GLU A 57 8.51 -11.07 -0.02
C GLU A 57 8.15 -10.14 -1.18
N GLN A 58 8.09 -8.82 -0.94
CA GLN A 58 8.06 -7.82 -1.99
C GLN A 58 9.18 -8.08 -3.03
N PHE A 59 8.91 -7.75 -4.29
CA PHE A 59 9.80 -7.97 -5.43
C PHE A 59 10.18 -9.44 -5.68
N SER A 60 9.39 -10.37 -5.17
CA SER A 60 9.47 -11.78 -5.50
C SER A 60 8.38 -12.19 -6.48
N THR A 61 8.61 -13.28 -7.20
CA THR A 61 7.64 -13.82 -8.15
C THR A 61 6.74 -14.84 -7.48
N LEU A 62 5.42 -14.63 -7.53
CA LEU A 62 4.41 -15.59 -7.09
C LEU A 62 4.01 -16.48 -8.27
N GLU A 63 4.16 -17.79 -8.10
CA GLU A 63 3.79 -18.80 -9.09
C GLU A 63 2.74 -19.75 -8.51
N ILE A 64 1.58 -19.86 -9.17
CA ILE A 64 0.48 -20.77 -8.77
C ILE A 64 -0.08 -21.45 -10.02
N ASN A 65 -0.23 -22.77 -9.96
CA ASN A 65 -0.73 -23.59 -11.06
C ASN A 65 -2.02 -24.29 -10.67
N PRO A 66 -3.20 -23.66 -10.82
CA PRO A 66 -4.47 -24.25 -10.43
C PRO A 66 -4.87 -25.40 -11.35
N ILE A 67 -5.52 -26.40 -10.75
CA ILE A 67 -6.17 -27.50 -11.46
C ILE A 67 -7.66 -27.23 -11.48
N ILE A 68 -8.25 -27.25 -12.67
CA ILE A 68 -9.67 -26.98 -12.87
C ILE A 68 -10.30 -28.21 -13.48
N SER A 69 -11.44 -28.63 -12.92
CA SER A 69 -12.27 -29.71 -13.45
C SER A 69 -13.72 -29.28 -13.52
N GLY A 70 -14.44 -29.84 -14.49
CA GLY A 70 -15.87 -29.59 -14.65
C GLY A 70 -16.70 -30.85 -14.40
N SER A 71 -17.94 -30.69 -13.97
CA SER A 71 -18.88 -31.79 -13.77
C SER A 71 -19.25 -32.49 -15.08
N LEU A 72 -19.20 -31.78 -16.21
CA LEU A 72 -19.44 -32.34 -17.57
C LEU A 72 -18.10 -32.48 -18.29
N SER A 73 -17.50 -31.39 -18.75
CA SER A 73 -16.19 -31.36 -19.39
C SER A 73 -15.52 -30.04 -19.11
N PHE A 74 -14.21 -29.98 -19.27
CA PHE A 74 -13.44 -28.75 -19.13
C PHE A 74 -12.48 -28.60 -20.32
N GLU A 75 -12.80 -27.62 -21.18
CA GLU A 75 -11.95 -27.20 -22.29
C GLU A 75 -11.45 -25.77 -22.00
N SER A 76 -10.15 -25.62 -21.75
CA SER A 76 -9.55 -24.38 -21.24
C SER A 76 -9.84 -23.14 -22.07
N GLU A 77 -9.99 -23.30 -23.39
CA GLU A 77 -10.31 -22.23 -24.35
C GLU A 77 -11.70 -21.64 -24.20
N ASN A 78 -12.62 -22.35 -23.54
CA ASN A 78 -13.98 -21.87 -23.31
C ASN A 78 -14.12 -20.95 -22.09
N TYR A 79 -13.02 -20.68 -21.41
CA TYR A 79 -13.03 -19.92 -20.15
C TYR A 79 -12.09 -18.73 -20.22
N ASP A 80 -12.48 -17.65 -19.53
CA ASP A 80 -11.64 -16.53 -19.20
C ASP A 80 -11.12 -16.66 -17.76
N TYR A 81 -9.88 -16.25 -17.56
CA TYR A 81 -9.20 -16.33 -16.28
C TYR A 81 -8.83 -14.94 -15.83
N VAL A 82 -8.90 -14.68 -14.52
CA VAL A 82 -8.34 -13.49 -13.92
C VAL A 82 -7.85 -13.77 -12.49
N TRP A 83 -6.67 -13.28 -12.22
CA TRP A 83 -6.10 -13.19 -10.89
C TRP A 83 -6.11 -11.73 -10.49
N PHE A 84 -6.65 -11.44 -9.33
CA PHE A 84 -6.60 -10.09 -8.78
C PHE A 84 -6.31 -10.09 -7.29
N LEU A 85 -5.75 -8.99 -6.84
CA LEU A 85 -5.33 -8.76 -5.48
C LEU A 85 -6.21 -7.67 -4.88
N HIS A 86 -6.71 -7.91 -3.69
CA HIS A 86 -7.53 -6.97 -2.93
C HIS A 86 -6.92 -6.77 -1.55
N LEU A 87 -6.67 -5.51 -1.14
CA LEU A 87 -6.13 -5.19 0.17
C LEU A 87 -7.20 -5.45 1.24
N VAL A 88 -6.88 -6.27 2.25
CA VAL A 88 -7.78 -6.53 3.38
C VAL A 88 -7.94 -5.26 4.21
N ASN A 89 -9.16 -4.89 4.53
CA ASN A 89 -9.53 -3.66 5.24
C ASN A 89 -9.23 -2.35 4.48
N ASP A 90 -9.27 -2.37 3.16
CA ASP A 90 -9.17 -1.16 2.37
C ASP A 90 -10.38 -0.23 2.62
N LEU A 91 -10.14 0.86 3.35
CA LEU A 91 -11.14 1.89 3.64
C LEU A 91 -11.41 2.80 2.43
N THR A 92 -10.61 2.72 1.38
CA THR A 92 -10.70 3.57 0.19
C THR A 92 -11.60 2.98 -0.89
N ASN A 93 -12.00 1.69 -0.77
CA ASN A 93 -12.71 0.93 -1.80
C ASN A 93 -11.99 1.00 -3.16
N SER A 94 -10.67 0.92 -3.16
CA SER A 94 -9.89 0.92 -4.39
C SER A 94 -10.22 -0.30 -5.25
N ALA A 95 -10.11 -0.14 -6.56
CA ALA A 95 -10.32 -1.25 -7.49
C ALA A 95 -9.24 -2.32 -7.25
N PRO A 96 -9.61 -3.62 -7.31
CA PRO A 96 -8.63 -4.70 -7.18
C PRO A 96 -7.54 -4.62 -8.25
N ASP A 97 -6.30 -4.87 -7.89
CA ASP A 97 -5.19 -4.95 -8.83
C ASP A 97 -5.22 -6.27 -9.61
N THR A 98 -5.28 -6.19 -10.92
CA THR A 98 -5.21 -7.37 -11.79
C THR A 98 -3.76 -7.82 -11.95
N LEU A 99 -3.41 -8.99 -11.41
CA LEU A 99 -2.08 -9.58 -11.52
C LEU A 99 -1.87 -10.34 -12.84
N SER A 100 -2.89 -11.08 -13.30
CA SER A 100 -2.79 -11.90 -14.52
C SER A 100 -4.17 -12.23 -15.09
N LYS A 101 -4.22 -12.44 -16.42
CA LYS A 101 -5.38 -13.00 -17.12
C LYS A 101 -5.11 -14.41 -17.67
N MET A 102 -4.08 -15.06 -17.18
CA MET A 102 -3.72 -16.44 -17.56
C MET A 102 -4.24 -17.42 -16.51
N LYS A 103 -4.46 -18.69 -16.93
CA LYS A 103 -4.83 -19.76 -16.00
C LYS A 103 -3.81 -19.91 -14.89
N ASN A 104 -2.53 -20.03 -15.25
CA ASN A 104 -1.43 -20.12 -14.31
C ASN A 104 -0.96 -18.70 -13.94
N LEU A 105 -0.84 -18.44 -12.66
CA LEU A 105 -0.25 -17.20 -12.18
C LEU A 105 1.28 -17.29 -12.23
N LYS A 106 1.87 -16.26 -12.81
CA LYS A 106 3.28 -15.93 -12.66
C LYS A 106 3.38 -14.42 -12.67
N ALA A 107 3.45 -13.83 -11.49
CA ALA A 107 3.45 -12.37 -11.32
C ALA A 107 4.52 -11.95 -10.33
N GLU A 108 5.23 -10.88 -10.64
CA GLU A 108 6.12 -10.21 -9.71
C GLU A 108 5.29 -9.31 -8.78
N ILE A 109 5.45 -9.49 -7.46
CA ILE A 109 4.75 -8.71 -6.43
C ILE A 109 5.64 -7.53 -6.04
N GLY A 110 5.82 -6.58 -6.97
CA GLY A 110 6.77 -5.48 -6.81
C GLY A 110 6.17 -4.21 -6.20
N ASN A 111 5.01 -3.81 -6.70
CA ASN A 111 4.42 -2.50 -6.39
C ASN A 111 3.38 -2.53 -5.27
N SER A 112 3.02 -3.72 -4.76
CA SER A 112 2.06 -3.83 -3.67
C SER A 112 2.77 -3.59 -2.33
N PRO A 113 2.29 -2.66 -1.49
CA PRO A 113 2.80 -2.46 -0.14
C PRO A 113 2.81 -3.76 0.67
N SER A 114 3.67 -3.85 1.68
CA SER A 114 3.61 -4.95 2.64
C SER A 114 2.27 -4.93 3.39
N GLY A 115 1.68 -6.10 3.60
CA GLY A 115 0.36 -6.20 4.22
C GLY A 115 -0.34 -7.51 3.92
N ASN A 116 -1.60 -7.59 4.35
CA ASN A 116 -2.46 -8.74 4.13
C ASN A 116 -3.45 -8.45 3.00
N TYR A 117 -3.50 -9.37 2.05
CA TYR A 117 -4.33 -9.26 0.85
C TYR A 117 -5.19 -10.51 0.68
N GLU A 118 -6.30 -10.34 -0.01
CA GLU A 118 -7.03 -11.45 -0.62
C GLU A 118 -6.55 -11.62 -2.07
N LEU A 119 -6.01 -12.78 -2.39
CA LEU A 119 -5.69 -13.21 -3.74
C LEU A 119 -6.86 -14.00 -4.27
N VAL A 120 -7.53 -13.51 -5.30
CA VAL A 120 -8.72 -14.14 -5.88
C VAL A 120 -8.38 -14.66 -7.27
N PHE A 121 -8.69 -15.93 -7.50
CA PHE A 121 -8.66 -16.54 -8.82
C PHE A 121 -10.08 -16.79 -9.30
N GLN A 122 -10.47 -16.19 -10.40
CA GLN A 122 -11.78 -16.30 -11.02
C GLN A 122 -11.68 -16.95 -12.40
N VAL A 123 -12.58 -17.89 -12.64
CA VAL A 123 -12.76 -18.61 -13.91
C VAL A 123 -14.16 -18.34 -14.41
N LYS A 124 -14.30 -17.70 -15.57
CA LYS A 124 -15.57 -17.31 -16.16
C LYS A 124 -15.84 -18.13 -17.44
N ASP A 125 -16.97 -18.79 -17.50
CA ASP A 125 -17.45 -19.46 -18.71
C ASP A 125 -17.92 -18.41 -19.74
N ARG A 126 -17.34 -18.43 -20.93
CA ARG A 126 -17.67 -17.49 -22.02
C ARG A 126 -19.07 -17.68 -22.57
N SER A 127 -19.59 -18.90 -22.54
CA SER A 127 -20.90 -19.22 -23.15
C SER A 127 -22.07 -18.83 -22.25
N THR A 128 -21.93 -19.00 -20.94
CA THR A 128 -22.98 -18.73 -19.97
C THR A 128 -22.77 -17.40 -19.18
N GLY A 129 -21.56 -16.89 -19.16
CA GLY A 129 -21.16 -15.73 -18.35
C GLY A 129 -21.04 -16.03 -16.84
N LEU A 130 -21.32 -17.26 -16.41
CA LEU A 130 -21.17 -17.67 -15.02
C LEU A 130 -19.70 -17.78 -14.64
N PHE A 131 -19.38 -17.54 -13.37
CA PHE A 131 -18.02 -17.65 -12.87
C PHE A 131 -17.95 -18.48 -11.60
N THR A 132 -16.82 -19.13 -11.41
CA THR A 132 -16.40 -19.79 -10.18
C THR A 132 -15.11 -19.13 -9.70
N GLN A 133 -14.97 -18.93 -8.41
CA GLN A 133 -13.77 -18.33 -7.85
C GLN A 133 -13.29 -19.08 -6.62
N THR A 134 -12.01 -18.94 -6.33
CA THR A 134 -11.37 -19.32 -5.07
C THR A 134 -10.55 -18.16 -4.53
N THR A 135 -10.47 -18.07 -3.21
CA THR A 135 -9.77 -16.98 -2.52
C THR A 135 -8.70 -17.57 -1.60
N SER A 136 -7.56 -16.91 -1.55
CA SER A 136 -6.44 -17.24 -0.67
C SER A 136 -6.01 -16.00 0.10
N ASN A 137 -5.52 -16.18 1.31
CA ASN A 137 -4.84 -15.11 2.05
C ASN A 137 -3.41 -14.96 1.50
N LEU A 138 -3.03 -13.77 1.07
CA LEU A 138 -1.66 -13.45 0.67
C LEU A 138 -1.06 -12.44 1.65
N THR A 139 -0.01 -12.84 2.36
CA THR A 139 0.80 -11.94 3.18
C THR A 139 2.02 -11.51 2.39
N ILE A 140 2.11 -10.22 2.08
CA ILE A 140 3.29 -9.61 1.47
C ILE A 140 4.16 -9.08 2.61
N VAL A 141 5.34 -9.67 2.78
CA VAL A 141 6.31 -9.24 3.79
C VAL A 141 7.27 -8.23 3.20
N ASN A 142 7.64 -7.27 4.02
CA ASN A 142 8.55 -6.21 3.60
C ASN A 142 9.98 -6.75 3.45
N SER A 143 10.53 -6.68 2.25
CA SER A 143 11.92 -7.06 1.96
C SER A 143 12.94 -6.07 2.52
N PHE A 144 12.52 -4.90 2.98
CA PHE A 144 13.39 -3.80 3.42
C PHE A 144 13.47 -3.61 4.93
N SER A 145 12.83 -4.47 5.72
CA SER A 145 12.77 -4.33 7.18
C SER A 145 14.13 -4.41 7.87
N LYS A 146 15.12 -5.09 7.25
CA LYS A 146 16.47 -5.24 7.75
C LYS A 146 17.45 -5.52 6.63
N GLY A 147 18.48 -4.66 6.50
CA GLY A 147 19.49 -4.82 5.46
C GLY A 147 20.40 -3.62 5.29
N LEU A 148 21.03 -3.53 4.14
CA LEU A 148 21.97 -2.48 3.76
C LEU A 148 21.39 -1.75 2.54
N ALA A 149 21.12 -0.45 2.66
CA ALA A 149 20.77 0.42 1.55
C ALA A 149 22.05 1.08 0.99
N ILE A 150 22.27 0.95 -0.30
CA ILE A 150 23.42 1.50 -1.02
C ILE A 150 22.90 2.46 -2.09
N LEU A 151 23.25 3.72 -1.95
CA LEU A 151 22.97 4.71 -2.99
C LEU A 151 24.08 4.64 -4.05
N SER A 152 23.72 4.38 -5.28
CA SER A 152 24.65 4.23 -6.40
C SER A 152 24.13 4.97 -7.64
N SER A 153 24.97 5.07 -8.69
CA SER A 153 24.50 5.56 -9.99
C SER A 153 24.88 4.61 -11.11
N ASN A 154 24.01 4.53 -12.09
CA ASN A 154 24.23 3.89 -13.36
C ASN A 154 23.95 4.93 -14.47
N ASP A 155 24.91 5.14 -15.38
CA ASP A 155 24.84 6.15 -16.45
C ASP A 155 24.47 7.55 -15.95
N GLY A 156 24.97 7.93 -14.76
CA GLY A 156 24.72 9.23 -14.14
C GLY A 156 23.36 9.39 -13.43
N MET A 157 22.47 8.37 -13.52
CA MET A 157 21.21 8.36 -12.80
C MET A 157 21.38 7.58 -11.49
N SER A 158 20.89 8.18 -10.40
CA SER A 158 20.98 7.59 -9.06
C SER A 158 19.79 6.68 -8.77
N ASP A 159 20.05 5.60 -8.06
CA ASP A 159 19.02 4.76 -7.45
C ASP A 159 19.58 4.06 -6.20
N VAL A 160 18.71 3.36 -5.48
CA VAL A 160 19.07 2.60 -4.29
C VAL A 160 19.10 1.11 -4.63
N THR A 161 20.21 0.45 -4.29
CA THR A 161 20.29 -1.01 -4.20
C THR A 161 20.15 -1.41 -2.72
N PHE A 162 19.27 -2.36 -2.44
CA PHE A 162 19.09 -2.88 -1.09
C PHE A 162 19.52 -4.34 -1.00
N ILE A 163 20.33 -4.65 0.00
CA ILE A 163 20.74 -6.03 0.31
C ILE A 163 20.05 -6.42 1.61
N ASN A 164 19.09 -7.33 1.53
CA ASN A 164 18.32 -7.74 2.71
C ASN A 164 19.10 -8.70 3.62
N SER A 165 18.52 -9.05 4.78
CA SER A 165 19.14 -9.94 5.77
C SER A 165 19.37 -11.37 5.26
N LEU A 166 18.75 -11.77 4.14
CA LEU A 166 18.96 -13.04 3.44
C LEU A 166 20.01 -12.96 2.33
N ASN A 167 20.75 -11.84 2.24
CA ASN A 167 21.71 -11.54 1.17
C ASN A 167 21.10 -11.44 -0.24
N LYS A 168 19.78 -11.24 -0.34
CA LYS A 168 19.13 -10.95 -1.61
C LYS A 168 19.42 -9.51 -2.00
N VAL A 169 19.92 -9.31 -3.21
CA VAL A 169 20.16 -7.98 -3.80
C VAL A 169 18.92 -7.55 -4.56
N ILE A 170 18.43 -6.36 -4.25
CA ILE A 170 17.26 -5.74 -4.90
C ILE A 170 17.75 -4.41 -5.48
N ASP A 171 17.81 -4.33 -6.80
CA ASP A 171 18.28 -3.14 -7.51
C ASP A 171 17.13 -2.19 -7.85
N ASN A 172 17.49 -0.91 -8.04
CA ASN A 172 16.57 0.14 -8.47
C ASN A 172 15.33 0.30 -7.57
N VAL A 173 15.53 0.14 -6.26
CA VAL A 173 14.44 0.12 -5.27
C VAL A 173 13.60 1.38 -5.32
N TYR A 174 14.24 2.56 -5.35
CA TYR A 174 13.49 3.81 -5.35
C TYR A 174 12.62 3.97 -6.59
N SER A 175 13.18 3.75 -7.78
CA SER A 175 12.42 3.89 -9.03
C SER A 175 11.34 2.82 -9.17
N ALA A 176 11.60 1.59 -8.71
CA ALA A 176 10.61 0.50 -8.73
C ALA A 176 9.41 0.80 -7.82
N VAL A 177 9.67 1.29 -6.60
CA VAL A 177 8.60 1.61 -5.64
C VAL A 177 7.81 2.86 -6.06
N ASN A 178 8.50 3.90 -6.55
CA ASN A 178 7.89 5.22 -6.75
C ASN A 178 7.54 5.54 -8.21
N GLY A 179 7.91 4.69 -9.18
CA GLY A 179 7.65 4.90 -10.61
C GLY A 179 8.34 6.12 -11.19
N ARG A 180 9.41 6.64 -10.55
CA ARG A 180 10.14 7.85 -10.96
C ARG A 180 11.61 7.77 -10.61
N SER A 181 12.43 8.55 -11.33
CA SER A 181 13.87 8.66 -11.08
C SER A 181 14.17 9.41 -9.78
N LEU A 182 15.25 9.00 -9.10
CA LEU A 182 15.75 9.64 -7.89
C LEU A 182 16.50 10.95 -8.19
N GLY A 183 17.19 11.04 -9.33
CA GLY A 183 18.02 12.19 -9.72
C GLY A 183 19.41 11.76 -10.20
N LYS A 184 20.32 12.73 -10.35
CA LYS A 184 21.67 12.52 -10.89
C LYS A 184 22.71 12.60 -9.79
N ASN A 185 23.83 11.90 -10.01
CA ASN A 185 25.02 12.01 -9.17
C ASN A 185 24.74 11.88 -7.66
N PRO A 186 24.85 10.68 -7.09
CA PRO A 186 24.49 10.41 -5.70
C PRO A 186 25.40 11.19 -4.74
N ILE A 187 24.83 11.78 -3.69
CA ILE A 187 25.57 12.47 -2.64
C ILE A 187 25.57 11.68 -1.35
N GLY A 188 24.38 11.26 -0.90
CA GLY A 188 24.28 10.50 0.33
C GLY A 188 22.87 9.95 0.61
N ILE A 189 22.85 8.91 1.41
CA ILE A 189 21.64 8.35 2.01
C ILE A 189 21.78 8.42 3.52
N PHE A 190 20.80 8.98 4.20
CA PHE A 190 20.83 9.25 5.62
C PHE A 190 19.59 8.70 6.30
N HIS A 191 19.76 8.10 7.45
CA HIS A 191 18.65 7.60 8.26
C HIS A 191 18.18 8.68 9.24
N ALA A 192 16.88 8.95 9.27
CA ALA A 192 16.18 9.81 10.21
C ALA A 192 15.17 9.01 11.04
N GLY A 193 14.85 9.47 12.27
CA GLY A 193 13.97 8.71 13.17
C GLY A 193 14.72 7.69 14.01
N HIS A 194 15.49 8.15 14.98
CA HIS A 194 16.46 7.33 15.72
C HIS A 194 15.86 6.26 16.65
N ASN A 195 14.66 6.45 17.17
CA ASN A 195 14.07 5.47 18.10
C ASN A 195 12.81 4.81 17.55
N ALA A 196 12.40 3.69 18.13
CA ALA A 196 11.26 2.90 17.69
C ALA A 196 9.91 3.65 17.70
N ASN A 197 9.82 4.76 18.43
CA ASN A 197 8.61 5.59 18.52
C ASN A 197 8.62 6.74 17.52
N CYS A 198 9.71 6.91 16.75
CA CYS A 198 9.80 7.90 15.69
C CYS A 198 9.46 7.26 14.35
N HIS A 199 8.84 8.04 13.48
CA HIS A 199 8.65 7.63 12.10
C HIS A 199 10.00 7.44 11.42
N GLN A 200 10.29 6.21 10.97
CA GLN A 200 11.55 5.88 10.33
C GLN A 200 11.58 6.42 8.90
N GLN A 201 12.54 7.26 8.60
CA GLN A 201 12.71 7.90 7.30
C GLN A 201 14.12 7.70 6.76
N LEU A 202 14.25 7.65 5.44
CA LEU A 202 15.52 7.81 4.76
C LEU A 202 15.49 9.11 3.96
N ILE A 203 16.54 9.89 4.10
CA ILE A 203 16.74 11.11 3.29
C ILE A 203 17.79 10.78 2.25
N ILE A 204 17.42 10.90 0.98
CA ILE A 204 18.28 10.53 -0.14
C ILE A 204 18.58 11.79 -0.93
N SER A 205 19.87 12.15 -0.98
CA SER A 205 20.38 13.37 -1.62
C SER A 205 21.18 13.02 -2.87
N THR A 206 20.85 13.70 -3.95
CA THR A 206 21.58 13.73 -5.22
C THR A 206 21.93 15.16 -5.58
N GLU A 207 22.66 15.38 -6.67
CA GLU A 207 23.05 16.72 -7.10
C GLU A 207 21.85 17.63 -7.43
N ASP A 208 20.77 17.03 -7.96
CA ASP A 208 19.59 17.77 -8.44
C ASP A 208 18.29 17.43 -7.70
N SER A 209 18.33 16.54 -6.71
CA SER A 209 17.15 16.10 -5.94
C SER A 209 17.51 15.74 -4.51
N CYS A 210 16.62 16.03 -3.58
CA CYS A 210 16.70 15.53 -2.21
C CYS A 210 15.30 15.17 -1.75
N VAL A 211 15.09 13.89 -1.48
CA VAL A 211 13.77 13.32 -1.15
C VAL A 211 13.80 12.62 0.20
N VAL A 212 12.63 12.58 0.83
CA VAL A 212 12.38 11.81 2.04
C VAL A 212 11.48 10.63 1.67
N VAL A 213 11.90 9.45 2.07
CA VAL A 213 11.15 8.22 1.86
C VAL A 213 10.91 7.51 3.18
N ASN A 214 9.88 6.71 3.24
CA ASN A 214 9.62 5.83 4.37
C ASN A 214 10.78 4.83 4.51
N GLY A 215 11.32 4.70 5.69
CA GLY A 215 12.47 3.83 5.98
C GLY A 215 12.17 2.35 5.94
N THR A 216 10.89 1.96 5.84
CA THR A 216 10.48 0.54 5.85
C THR A 216 10.15 -0.01 4.47
N ASP A 217 9.73 0.83 3.51
CA ASP A 217 9.31 0.38 2.18
C ASP A 217 9.80 1.26 1.03
N PHE A 218 10.59 2.30 1.31
CA PHE A 218 11.12 3.27 0.35
C PHE A 218 10.05 4.09 -0.40
N SER A 219 8.79 4.06 0.02
CA SER A 219 7.76 4.91 -0.54
C SER A 219 8.07 6.39 -0.31
N TYR A 220 7.87 7.21 -1.35
CA TYR A 220 8.09 8.65 -1.27
C TYR A 220 7.11 9.31 -0.30
N GLU A 221 7.61 10.15 0.57
CA GLU A 221 6.80 10.91 1.50
C GLU A 221 6.75 12.40 1.12
N MET A 222 7.92 13.02 0.94
CA MET A 222 7.99 14.45 0.65
C MET A 222 9.33 14.85 0.04
N ASN A 223 9.45 16.08 -0.45
CA ASN A 223 10.75 16.67 -0.74
C ASN A 223 11.42 17.08 0.58
N PHE A 224 12.73 16.95 0.65
CA PHE A 224 13.48 17.35 1.85
C PHE A 224 13.27 18.85 2.21
N ASN A 225 13.02 19.68 1.21
CA ASN A 225 12.70 21.10 1.36
C ASN A 225 11.49 21.37 2.24
N ASP A 226 10.51 20.45 2.19
CA ASP A 226 9.26 20.57 2.92
C ASP A 226 9.47 20.30 4.43
N MET A 227 10.66 19.85 4.82
CA MET A 227 11.05 19.68 6.22
C MET A 227 11.54 20.98 6.90
N PHE A 228 11.48 22.13 6.22
CA PHE A 228 11.89 23.40 6.77
C PHE A 228 10.71 24.36 6.98
N TYR A 229 10.68 25.07 8.10
CA TYR A 229 9.66 26.10 8.37
C TYR A 229 9.66 27.22 7.32
N PHE A 230 10.85 27.52 6.79
CA PHE A 230 11.02 28.52 5.77
C PHE A 230 11.72 27.86 4.57
N PRO A 231 10.96 27.41 3.59
CA PRO A 231 11.51 26.77 2.40
C PRO A 231 12.19 27.84 1.51
N SER A 232 13.33 28.34 1.96
CA SER A 232 14.30 28.91 1.03
C SER A 232 14.91 27.71 0.31
N LYS A 233 15.14 27.77 -1.02
CA LYS A 233 15.76 26.68 -1.77
C LYS A 233 16.82 26.02 -0.90
N PRO A 234 16.60 24.85 -0.35
CA PRO A 234 17.67 24.15 0.32
C PRO A 234 18.66 23.80 -0.76
N GLY A 235 19.86 24.10 -0.50
CA GLY A 235 20.96 23.63 -1.25
C GLY A 235 21.15 22.12 -1.08
N ILE A 236 22.31 21.66 -1.41
CA ILE A 236 22.69 20.24 -1.31
C ILE A 236 22.77 19.85 0.17
N LEU A 237 22.07 18.78 0.55
CA LEU A 237 22.24 18.14 1.85
C LEU A 237 23.60 17.43 1.87
N GLU A 238 24.55 17.98 2.61
CA GLU A 238 25.93 17.48 2.69
C GLU A 238 26.09 16.40 3.78
N ALA A 239 25.37 16.54 4.88
CA ALA A 239 25.44 15.62 6.00
C ALA A 239 24.16 15.68 6.86
N PHE A 240 23.91 14.58 7.54
CA PHE A 240 22.83 14.44 8.49
C PHE A 240 23.29 13.61 9.70
N CYS A 241 22.91 13.98 10.91
CA CYS A 241 23.22 13.21 12.10
C CYS A 241 22.12 13.30 13.15
N HIS A 242 22.04 12.26 13.97
CA HIS A 242 21.22 12.25 15.19
C HIS A 242 22.05 12.73 16.37
N GLY A 243 21.41 13.45 17.27
CA GLY A 243 21.95 13.68 18.60
C GLY A 243 21.87 12.43 19.48
N THR A 244 22.58 12.46 20.60
CA THR A 244 22.49 11.42 21.63
C THR A 244 21.02 11.32 22.09
N TYR A 245 20.50 10.10 22.29
CA TYR A 245 19.09 9.78 22.60
C TYR A 245 18.07 10.08 21.50
N GLY A 246 18.48 10.52 20.29
CA GLY A 246 17.57 10.74 19.17
C GLY A 246 16.54 11.85 19.36
N LEU A 247 16.75 12.76 20.32
CA LEU A 247 15.83 13.88 20.55
C LEU A 247 16.00 14.99 19.53
N TYR A 248 17.21 15.16 19.01
CA TYR A 248 17.54 16.20 18.05
C TYR A 248 18.23 15.61 16.83
N GLU A 249 17.88 16.13 15.69
CA GLU A 249 18.53 15.84 14.42
C GLU A 249 19.13 17.11 13.85
N HIS A 250 20.29 16.96 13.24
CA HIS A 250 21.03 18.04 12.62
C HIS A 250 21.31 17.71 11.16
N CYS A 251 21.24 18.71 10.31
CA CYS A 251 21.65 18.59 8.92
C CYS A 251 22.54 19.75 8.52
N ILE A 252 23.45 19.50 7.55
CA ILE A 252 24.26 20.51 6.91
C ILE A 252 23.76 20.69 5.49
N VAL A 253 23.32 21.90 5.19
CA VAL A 253 22.86 22.32 3.87
C VAL A 253 23.61 23.58 3.49
N ASP A 254 24.34 23.54 2.37
CA ASP A 254 25.21 24.65 1.89
C ASP A 254 26.11 25.22 2.99
N GLY A 255 26.78 24.35 3.75
CA GLY A 255 27.66 24.74 4.85
C GLY A 255 26.96 25.29 6.09
N LYS A 256 25.64 25.32 6.15
CA LYS A 256 24.87 25.78 7.32
C LYS A 256 24.29 24.61 8.08
N VAL A 257 24.36 24.67 9.39
CA VAL A 257 23.83 23.63 10.29
C VAL A 257 22.41 23.99 10.72
N PHE A 258 21.46 23.11 10.45
CA PHE A 258 20.09 23.23 10.90
C PHE A 258 19.79 22.14 11.94
N LYS A 259 18.88 22.44 12.87
CA LYS A 259 18.47 21.58 13.96
C LYS A 259 16.95 21.43 13.97
N ARG A 260 16.48 20.21 14.23
CA ARG A 260 15.07 19.94 14.58
C ARG A 260 14.98 19.02 15.80
N ASN A 261 13.83 19.08 16.48
CA ASN A 261 13.48 18.05 17.45
C ASN A 261 12.91 16.86 16.67
N SER A 262 13.47 15.68 16.78
CA SER A 262 12.99 14.46 16.12
C SER A 262 11.92 13.72 16.93
N TYR A 263 11.71 14.09 18.19
CA TYR A 263 10.73 13.43 19.05
C TYR A 263 9.33 13.99 18.79
N ILE A 264 8.45 13.14 18.27
CA ILE A 264 7.03 13.42 18.13
C ILE A 264 6.34 12.81 19.34
N TRP A 265 5.74 13.65 20.20
CA TRP A 265 4.90 13.17 21.29
C TRP A 265 3.63 12.54 20.72
N GLU A 266 3.18 11.44 21.34
CA GLU A 266 1.94 10.79 20.96
C GLU A 266 0.79 11.82 20.94
N GLY A 267 0.19 12.03 19.76
CA GLY A 267 -0.89 13.01 19.54
C GLY A 267 -0.50 14.33 18.85
N GLU A 268 0.78 14.58 18.56
CA GLU A 268 1.19 15.75 17.79
C GLU A 268 1.09 15.45 16.27
N PRO A 269 0.30 16.24 15.51
CA PRO A 269 0.02 15.94 14.11
C PRO A 269 1.10 16.38 13.14
N THR A 270 2.21 16.94 13.60
CA THR A 270 3.20 17.58 12.70
C THR A 270 4.57 16.93 12.78
N VAL A 271 5.10 16.58 11.62
CA VAL A 271 6.53 16.23 11.51
C VAL A 271 7.36 17.42 11.98
N PRO A 272 8.29 17.24 12.93
CA PRO A 272 9.14 18.33 13.41
C PRO A 272 9.94 18.91 12.25
N MET A 273 9.92 20.22 12.10
CA MET A 273 10.58 20.91 11.01
C MET A 273 11.91 21.56 11.47
N PHE A 274 12.86 21.64 10.55
CA PHE A 274 14.09 22.38 10.78
C PHE A 274 13.77 23.88 10.85
N ALA A 275 14.07 24.51 12.00
CA ALA A 275 13.65 25.89 12.28
C ALA A 275 14.81 26.90 12.26
N THR A 276 15.96 26.53 12.80
CA THR A 276 17.07 27.43 13.02
C THR A 276 18.39 26.82 12.57
N TYR A 277 19.29 27.64 12.07
CA TYR A 277 20.67 27.25 11.86
C TYR A 277 21.53 27.70 13.06
N LEU A 278 22.50 26.88 13.40
CA LEU A 278 23.48 27.21 14.40
C LEU A 278 24.47 28.26 13.84
N PRO A 279 25.03 29.15 14.67
CA PRO A 279 26.01 30.16 14.25
C PRO A 279 27.36 29.49 13.96
N CYS A 280 27.43 28.80 12.84
CA CYS A 280 28.61 28.12 12.34
C CYS A 280 28.85 28.59 10.90
N ASP A 281 29.99 29.22 10.65
CA ASP A 281 30.21 29.97 9.40
C ASP A 281 30.34 29.08 8.16
N ASN A 282 30.80 27.87 8.30
CA ASN A 282 30.82 26.90 7.22
C ASN A 282 31.12 25.49 7.78
N ALA A 283 30.09 24.77 8.18
CA ALA A 283 30.26 23.45 8.74
C ALA A 283 30.72 22.45 7.66
N GLY A 284 31.81 21.80 7.94
CA GLY A 284 32.24 20.65 7.18
C GLY A 284 31.54 19.39 7.66
N ARG A 285 31.82 18.28 6.98
CA ARG A 285 31.22 16.97 7.31
C ARG A 285 31.18 16.72 8.80
N VAL A 286 29.99 16.45 9.30
CA VAL A 286 29.78 15.99 10.66
C VAL A 286 30.25 14.55 10.74
N ALA A 287 31.16 14.27 11.64
CA ALA A 287 31.32 12.89 12.09
C ALA A 287 30.20 12.63 13.11
N PRO A 288 29.38 11.58 12.96
CA PRO A 288 28.49 11.18 14.01
C PRO A 288 29.36 10.76 15.20
N VAL A 289 29.37 11.59 16.24
CA VAL A 289 30.10 11.25 17.44
C VAL A 289 29.10 10.70 18.44
N SER A 290 29.08 9.40 18.61
CA SER A 290 28.48 8.76 19.75
C SER A 290 29.38 8.90 20.95
N PHE A 291 29.38 10.06 21.61
CA PHE A 291 29.91 10.15 22.95
C PHE A 291 28.80 9.96 23.98
N TYR A 292 29.05 9.10 24.92
CA TYR A 292 28.32 8.92 26.18
C TYR A 292 28.48 10.15 27.09
N ASN A 293 28.04 11.30 26.63
CA ASN A 293 27.98 12.47 27.47
C ASN A 293 26.62 13.15 27.26
N ASP A 294 25.82 13.16 28.31
CA ASP A 294 24.42 13.60 28.31
C ASP A 294 24.22 15.06 27.85
N ASN A 295 25.27 15.77 27.51
CA ASN A 295 25.23 17.21 27.23
C ASN A 295 25.61 17.58 25.78
N ILE A 296 26.02 16.65 24.93
CA ILE A 296 26.43 16.96 23.56
C ILE A 296 25.47 16.36 22.58
N ALA A 297 24.73 17.22 21.85
CA ALA A 297 23.79 16.80 20.84
C ALA A 297 24.46 16.48 19.48
N ALA A 298 25.45 17.28 19.07
CA ALA A 298 26.21 17.06 17.84
C ALA A 298 27.54 17.84 17.85
N ILE A 299 28.52 17.37 17.08
CA ILE A 299 29.81 18.03 16.87
C ILE A 299 29.97 18.32 15.38
N PHE A 300 30.42 19.52 15.06
CA PHE A 300 30.64 20.03 13.71
C PHE A 300 32.06 20.53 13.56
N TYR A 301 32.60 20.43 12.34
CA TYR A 301 33.87 21.07 12.01
C TYR A 301 33.62 22.34 11.18
N ASP A 302 33.97 23.48 11.74
CA ASP A 302 33.96 24.78 11.09
C ASP A 302 35.19 24.91 10.18
N LYS A 303 34.99 24.79 8.87
CA LYS A 303 36.07 24.80 7.88
C LYS A 303 36.78 26.16 7.77
N ILE A 304 36.07 27.25 8.04
CA ILE A 304 36.64 28.61 7.94
C ILE A 304 37.58 28.89 9.12
N ASN A 305 37.05 28.68 10.30
CA ASN A 305 37.81 28.96 11.53
C ASN A 305 38.69 27.79 12.01
N LYS A 306 38.66 26.65 11.26
CA LYS A 306 39.45 25.43 11.54
C LYS A 306 39.31 24.94 12.99
N ARG A 307 38.08 24.87 13.49
CA ARG A 307 37.74 24.49 14.85
C ARG A 307 36.56 23.51 14.88
N PHE A 308 36.48 22.75 15.97
CA PHE A 308 35.29 22.00 16.29
C PHE A 308 34.30 22.88 17.05
N VAL A 309 33.03 22.78 16.65
CA VAL A 309 31.91 23.43 17.33
C VAL A 309 30.92 22.32 17.74
N TYR A 310 30.35 22.45 18.92
CA TYR A 310 29.38 21.47 19.40
C TYR A 310 28.08 22.17 19.78
N ASP A 311 26.99 21.44 19.63
CA ASP A 311 25.68 21.83 20.11
C ASP A 311 25.38 21.09 21.40
N ASN A 312 24.93 21.81 22.42
CA ASN A 312 24.45 21.26 23.66
C ASN A 312 22.93 21.18 23.64
N TYR A 313 22.37 20.28 24.45
CA TYR A 313 20.92 20.19 24.65
C TYR A 313 20.33 21.48 25.23
#